data_23660fe414aeeedb43a3f9e28c989401
#
_entry.id   23660fe414aeeedb43a3f9e28c989401
#
_cell.length_a   1.000
_cell.length_b   1.000
_cell.length_c   1.000
_cell.angle_alpha   90.00
_cell.angle_beta   90.00
_cell.angle_gamma   90.00
#
_symmetry.space_group_name_H-M   'P 1'
#
loop_
_entity.id
_entity.type
_entity.pdbx_description
1 polymer ?
#
loop_
_entity_poly.entity_id
_entity_poly.type
_entity_poly.pdbx_seq_one_letter_code
_entity_poly.pdbx_strand_id
1 'polypeptide(L)'
;MLEAKFKVGQQVYAVSNKSDSRQIHVKCDVCNSTGKVKVEGRDEEYVCPACHGRTETEHYGYKYVIAYDGATIGKIEIEEYAPKYKRRYKSEVRYMLEETGVGSGTLWREDRLFGTYEEAKEFCEKYISSDYYDEKAILREEYNVEKS
;
A
#
# COMPACT_ATOMS: atom_id res chain seq x y z
N MET A 1 -8.49 1.69 21.59
CA MET A 1 -9.58 0.81 21.14
C MET A 1 -9.85 1.03 19.66
N LEU A 2 -9.81 -0.03 18.88
CA LEU A 2 -10.10 0.05 17.45
C LEU A 2 -11.59 0.20 17.20
N GLU A 3 -11.96 1.13 16.34
CA GLU A 3 -13.33 1.34 15.91
C GLU A 3 -13.43 1.14 14.40
N ALA A 4 -14.50 0.50 13.94
CA ALA A 4 -14.78 0.36 12.54
C ALA A 4 -15.27 1.68 11.96
N LYS A 5 -14.68 2.11 10.84
CA LYS A 5 -15.07 3.32 10.11
C LYS A 5 -16.42 3.17 9.41
N PHE A 6 -16.73 1.95 8.97
CA PHE A 6 -17.95 1.62 8.24
C PHE A 6 -18.86 0.70 9.06
N LYS A 7 -20.12 0.65 8.72
CA LYS A 7 -21.14 -0.17 9.39
C LYS A 7 -21.64 -1.29 8.48
N VAL A 8 -22.07 -2.40 9.08
CA VAL A 8 -22.75 -3.48 8.34
C VAL A 8 -23.97 -2.89 7.62
N GLY A 9 -24.12 -3.24 6.35
CA GLY A 9 -25.18 -2.71 5.50
C GLY A 9 -24.85 -1.40 4.78
N GLN A 10 -23.74 -0.76 5.13
CA GLN A 10 -23.31 0.47 4.49
C GLN A 10 -22.76 0.18 3.09
N GLN A 11 -23.07 1.05 2.14
CA GLN A 11 -22.54 0.99 0.79
C GLN A 11 -21.16 1.65 0.73
N VAL A 12 -20.21 0.99 0.10
CA VAL A 12 -18.82 1.48 -0.04
C VAL A 12 -18.30 1.23 -1.44
N TYR A 13 -17.18 1.87 -1.75
CA TYR A 13 -16.45 1.71 -3.00
C TYR A 13 -15.11 1.05 -2.68
N ALA A 14 -14.86 -0.12 -3.26
CA ALA A 14 -13.69 -0.92 -2.96
C ALA A 14 -12.63 -0.75 -4.05
N VAL A 15 -11.41 -0.45 -3.64
CA VAL A 15 -10.26 -0.21 -4.51
C VAL A 15 -9.28 -1.37 -4.40
N SER A 16 -8.82 -1.88 -5.53
CA SER A 16 -7.80 -2.92 -5.56
C SER A 16 -6.73 -2.64 -6.61
N ASN A 17 -5.64 -3.39 -6.56
CA ASN A 17 -4.56 -3.28 -7.52
C ASN A 17 -4.99 -3.89 -8.86
N LYS A 18 -4.64 -3.21 -9.95
CA LYS A 18 -4.74 -3.78 -11.28
C LYS A 18 -3.48 -4.60 -11.57
N SER A 19 -3.59 -5.65 -12.38
CA SER A 19 -2.45 -6.50 -12.75
C SER A 19 -1.37 -5.81 -13.58
N ASP A 20 -1.67 -4.65 -14.18
CA ASP A 20 -0.69 -3.86 -14.92
C ASP A 20 0.40 -3.32 -13.99
N SER A 21 1.64 -3.64 -14.28
CA SER A 21 2.76 -3.05 -13.54
C SER A 21 3.36 -1.87 -14.30
N ARG A 22 3.83 -0.88 -13.54
CA ARG A 22 4.61 0.25 -14.05
C ARG A 22 5.94 0.26 -13.33
N GLN A 23 7.01 0.58 -14.06
CA GLN A 23 8.32 0.73 -13.44
C GLN A 23 8.38 2.02 -12.62
N ILE A 24 8.85 1.92 -11.40
CA ILE A 24 9.08 3.08 -10.52
C ILE A 24 10.53 3.12 -10.10
N HIS A 25 11.05 4.31 -9.86
CA HIS A 25 12.41 4.53 -9.38
C HIS A 25 12.35 5.00 -7.93
N VAL A 26 12.98 4.23 -7.04
CA VAL A 26 13.03 4.53 -5.62
C VAL A 26 14.45 4.97 -5.27
N LYS A 27 14.58 6.08 -4.56
CA LYS A 27 15.89 6.54 -4.08
C LYS A 27 16.52 5.47 -3.18
N CYS A 28 17.78 5.18 -3.42
CA CYS A 28 18.47 4.19 -2.62
C CYS A 28 18.64 4.68 -1.18
N ASP A 29 18.12 3.93 -0.23
CA ASP A 29 18.20 4.24 1.20
C ASP A 29 19.51 3.76 1.84
N VAL A 30 20.24 2.84 1.19
CA VAL A 30 21.53 2.34 1.68
C VAL A 30 22.62 3.40 1.57
N CYS A 31 22.66 4.13 0.46
CA CYS A 31 23.64 5.18 0.21
C CYS A 31 23.06 6.60 0.29
N ASN A 32 21.79 6.75 0.70
CA ASN A 32 21.07 8.03 0.72
C ASN A 32 21.12 8.76 -0.63
N SER A 33 20.98 8.02 -1.73
CA SER A 33 20.99 8.52 -3.12
C SER A 33 22.32 9.14 -3.56
N THR A 34 23.43 8.82 -2.90
CA THR A 34 24.78 9.30 -3.29
C THR A 34 25.47 8.37 -4.27
N GLY A 35 25.05 7.12 -4.35
CA GLY A 35 25.69 6.08 -5.15
C GLY A 35 26.94 5.48 -4.53
N LYS A 36 27.35 6.00 -3.38
CA LYS A 36 28.57 5.59 -2.69
C LYS A 36 28.34 5.36 -1.20
N VAL A 37 29.11 4.45 -0.63
CA VAL A 37 29.07 4.15 0.81
C VAL A 37 30.48 4.23 1.39
N LYS A 38 30.58 4.61 2.66
CA LYS A 38 31.82 4.60 3.42
C LYS A 38 31.81 3.44 4.39
N VAL A 39 32.96 2.81 4.56
CA VAL A 39 33.18 1.77 5.57
C VAL A 39 33.77 2.43 6.81
N GLU A 40 33.22 2.12 7.99
CA GLU A 40 33.68 2.65 9.26
C GLU A 40 35.17 2.36 9.45
N GLY A 41 35.94 3.40 9.82
CA GLY A 41 37.38 3.30 10.02
C GLY A 41 38.20 3.44 8.73
N ARG A 42 37.61 3.73 7.58
CA ARG A 42 38.28 3.97 6.31
C ARG A 42 37.80 5.26 5.68
N ASP A 43 38.73 5.98 5.05
CA ASP A 43 38.47 7.25 4.35
C ASP A 43 38.01 7.04 2.90
N GLU A 44 38.09 5.83 2.39
CA GLU A 44 37.71 5.50 1.02
C GLU A 44 36.22 5.32 0.85
N GLU A 45 35.70 5.79 -0.28
CA GLU A 45 34.29 5.57 -0.68
C GLU A 45 34.21 4.40 -1.67
N TYR A 46 33.20 3.59 -1.52
CA TYR A 46 32.96 2.44 -2.39
C TYR A 46 31.61 2.61 -3.11
N VAL A 47 31.49 2.03 -4.30
CA VAL A 47 30.21 1.98 -5.01
C VAL A 47 29.17 1.27 -4.16
N CYS A 48 27.96 1.86 -4.03
CA CYS A 48 26.89 1.26 -3.25
C CYS A 48 26.50 -0.11 -3.82
N PRO A 49 26.55 -1.19 -3.01
CA PRO A 49 26.21 -2.53 -3.50
C PRO A 49 24.72 -2.72 -3.77
N ALA A 50 23.85 -1.88 -3.18
CA ALA A 50 22.42 -1.98 -3.37
C ALA A 50 21.96 -1.39 -4.71
N CYS A 51 22.41 -0.20 -5.07
CA CYS A 51 22.04 0.46 -6.32
C CYS A 51 23.13 0.45 -7.39
N HIS A 52 24.30 -0.11 -7.11
CA HIS A 52 25.45 -0.18 -8.02
C HIS A 52 25.88 1.19 -8.56
N GLY A 53 25.81 2.22 -7.71
CA GLY A 53 26.16 3.59 -8.06
C GLY A 53 25.11 4.37 -8.82
N ARG A 54 23.94 3.79 -9.07
CA ARG A 54 22.85 4.45 -9.82
C ARG A 54 22.03 5.46 -9.01
N THR A 55 22.18 5.46 -7.69
CA THR A 55 21.45 6.29 -6.72
C THR A 55 19.97 5.93 -6.53
N GLU A 56 19.42 5.16 -7.43
CA GLU A 56 18.02 4.70 -7.40
C GLU A 56 17.95 3.20 -7.69
N THR A 57 16.89 2.56 -7.20
CA THR A 57 16.56 1.17 -7.52
C THR A 57 15.23 1.13 -8.28
N GLU A 58 15.09 0.16 -9.18
CA GLU A 58 13.89 -0.02 -9.98
C GLU A 58 12.97 -1.05 -9.32
N HIS A 59 11.70 -0.68 -9.19
CA HIS A 59 10.65 -1.54 -8.64
C HIS A 59 9.41 -1.45 -9.51
N TYR A 60 8.43 -2.32 -9.27
CA TYR A 60 7.16 -2.28 -10.00
C TYR A 60 6.09 -1.64 -9.13
N GLY A 61 5.33 -0.74 -9.74
CA GLY A 61 4.14 -0.16 -9.17
C GLY A 61 2.91 -0.69 -9.87
N TYR A 62 1.81 -0.83 -9.15
CA TYR A 62 0.53 -1.32 -9.66
C TYR A 62 -0.53 -0.25 -9.50
N LYS A 63 -1.26 0.00 -10.58
CA LYS A 63 -2.33 1.00 -10.58
C LYS A 63 -3.51 0.53 -9.73
N TYR A 64 -4.08 1.44 -8.94
CA TYR A 64 -5.34 1.19 -8.24
C TYR A 64 -6.53 1.45 -9.14
N VAL A 65 -7.54 0.60 -9.04
CA VAL A 65 -8.80 0.74 -9.75
C VAL A 65 -9.96 0.48 -8.79
N ILE A 66 -11.12 1.05 -9.09
CA ILE A 66 -12.35 0.77 -8.35
C ILE A 66 -12.84 -0.61 -8.77
N ALA A 67 -12.64 -1.61 -7.92
CA ALA A 67 -13.02 -3.00 -8.20
C ALA A 67 -14.52 -3.22 -7.98
N TYR A 68 -15.10 -2.55 -7.00
CA TYR A 68 -16.54 -2.63 -6.71
C TYR A 68 -17.10 -1.23 -6.53
N ASP A 69 -18.02 -0.88 -7.41
CA ASP A 69 -18.73 0.41 -7.42
C ASP A 69 -20.07 0.24 -6.70
N GLY A 70 -20.08 0.57 -5.41
CA GLY A 70 -21.28 0.43 -4.59
C GLY A 70 -21.48 -0.94 -3.95
N ALA A 71 -20.40 -1.53 -3.42
CA ALA A 71 -20.47 -2.76 -2.65
C ALA A 71 -21.07 -2.53 -1.25
N THR A 72 -21.61 -3.60 -0.64
CA THR A 72 -22.24 -3.53 0.67
C THR A 72 -21.42 -4.26 1.71
N ILE A 73 -21.19 -3.62 2.87
CA ILE A 73 -20.53 -4.24 4.01
C ILE A 73 -21.39 -5.36 4.57
N GLY A 74 -20.95 -6.61 4.48
CA GLY A 74 -21.65 -7.78 4.99
C GLY A 74 -21.21 -8.22 6.37
N LYS A 75 -19.94 -8.00 6.70
CA LYS A 75 -19.37 -8.41 7.99
C LYS A 75 -18.17 -7.52 8.33
N ILE A 76 -17.97 -7.29 9.63
CA ILE A 76 -16.83 -6.54 10.15
C ILE A 76 -16.06 -7.44 11.10
N GLU A 77 -14.74 -7.56 10.90
CA GLU A 77 -13.85 -8.28 11.80
C GLU A 77 -12.86 -7.30 12.43
N ILE A 78 -12.78 -7.30 13.75
CA ILE A 78 -11.85 -6.47 14.51
C ILE A 78 -10.91 -7.39 15.29
N GLU A 79 -9.60 -7.28 15.02
CA GLU A 79 -8.56 -7.95 15.79
C GLU A 79 -7.79 -6.90 16.57
N GLU A 80 -7.78 -7.04 17.89
CA GLU A 80 -7.08 -6.13 18.78
C GLU A 80 -6.17 -6.95 19.71
N TYR A 81 -4.91 -6.58 19.79
CA TYR A 81 -3.91 -7.29 20.58
C TYR A 81 -3.52 -6.46 21.82
N ALA A 82 -3.20 -7.16 22.92
CA ALA A 82 -2.64 -6.54 24.10
C ALA A 82 -1.28 -5.88 23.78
N PRO A 83 -0.87 -4.82 24.51
CA PRO A 83 0.36 -4.08 24.22
C PRO A 83 1.63 -4.93 24.06
N LYS A 84 1.75 -6.03 24.83
CA LYS A 84 2.90 -6.94 24.73
C LYS A 84 3.02 -7.67 23.40
N TYR A 85 1.92 -7.78 22.64
CA TYR A 85 1.90 -8.46 21.34
C TYR A 85 1.97 -7.50 20.16
N LYS A 86 1.85 -6.18 20.35
CA LYS A 86 1.77 -5.19 19.27
C LYS A 86 3.01 -5.09 18.40
N ARG A 87 4.15 -5.56 18.87
CA ARG A 87 5.38 -5.63 18.05
C ARG A 87 5.33 -6.76 17.03
N ARG A 88 4.61 -7.84 17.35
CA ARG A 88 4.55 -9.05 16.53
C ARG A 88 3.27 -9.15 15.71
N TYR A 89 2.16 -8.65 16.24
CA TYR A 89 0.86 -8.72 15.62
C TYR A 89 0.24 -7.33 15.50
N LYS A 90 -0.30 -7.03 14.32
CA LYS A 90 -0.94 -5.76 14.05
C LYS A 90 -2.43 -5.84 14.35
N SER A 91 -2.93 -4.89 15.16
CA SER A 91 -4.37 -4.72 15.37
C SER A 91 -5.00 -4.12 14.12
N GLU A 92 -6.07 -4.71 13.63
CA GLU A 92 -6.71 -4.32 12.36
C GLU A 92 -8.22 -4.42 12.39
N VAL A 93 -8.86 -3.58 11.59
CA VAL A 93 -10.27 -3.71 11.23
C VAL A 93 -10.34 -4.16 9.78
N ARG A 94 -11.05 -5.25 9.51
CA ARG A 94 -11.22 -5.78 8.17
C ARG A 94 -12.70 -5.98 7.87
N TYR A 95 -13.04 -5.97 6.60
CA TYR A 95 -14.42 -6.03 6.14
C TYR A 95 -14.61 -7.14 5.12
N MET A 96 -15.77 -7.78 5.17
CA MET A 96 -16.24 -8.67 4.12
C MET A 96 -17.39 -8.01 3.39
N LEU A 97 -17.35 -8.03 2.06
CA LEU A 97 -18.40 -7.47 1.23
C LEU A 97 -19.42 -8.55 0.85
N GLU A 98 -20.70 -8.21 0.79
CA GLU A 98 -21.73 -9.15 0.33
C GLU A 98 -21.44 -9.66 -1.09
N GLU A 99 -20.93 -8.80 -1.97
CA GLU A 99 -20.62 -9.09 -3.36
C GLU A 99 -19.48 -10.12 -3.53
N THR A 100 -18.56 -10.19 -2.57
CA THR A 100 -17.49 -11.20 -2.56
C THR A 100 -17.85 -12.45 -1.74
N GLY A 101 -18.96 -12.38 -0.98
CA GLY A 101 -19.41 -13.48 -0.12
C GLY A 101 -18.89 -13.39 1.30
N VAL A 102 -19.81 -13.35 2.27
CA VAL A 102 -19.49 -13.17 3.70
C VAL A 102 -18.71 -14.35 4.29
N GLY A 103 -18.80 -15.51 3.74
CA GLY A 103 -18.09 -16.69 4.21
C GLY A 103 -16.87 -17.08 3.38
N SER A 104 -16.50 -16.29 2.37
CA SER A 104 -15.46 -16.65 1.38
C SER A 104 -14.02 -16.50 1.87
N GLY A 105 -13.79 -15.83 2.99
CA GLY A 105 -12.45 -15.52 3.49
C GLY A 105 -11.81 -14.30 2.84
N THR A 106 -12.44 -13.66 1.87
CA THR A 106 -11.95 -12.43 1.25
C THR A 106 -12.15 -11.25 2.19
N LEU A 107 -11.05 -10.73 2.71
CA LEU A 107 -11.05 -9.61 3.64
C LEU A 107 -10.51 -8.35 2.98
N TRP A 108 -11.21 -7.24 3.22
CA TRP A 108 -10.82 -5.93 2.72
C TRP A 108 -10.28 -5.07 3.85
N ARG A 109 -9.17 -4.40 3.59
CA ARG A 109 -8.58 -3.44 4.52
C ARG A 109 -9.39 -2.15 4.51
N GLU A 110 -9.50 -1.50 5.68
CA GLU A 110 -10.25 -0.26 5.82
C GLU A 110 -9.72 0.87 4.92
N ASP A 111 -8.41 0.92 4.69
CA ASP A 111 -7.76 1.92 3.85
C ASP A 111 -7.98 1.73 2.34
N ARG A 112 -8.65 0.66 1.94
CA ARG A 112 -9.04 0.39 0.54
C ARG A 112 -10.53 0.50 0.30
N LEU A 113 -11.29 0.94 1.29
CA LEU A 113 -12.72 1.16 1.20
C LEU A 113 -13.04 2.62 1.41
N PHE A 114 -13.95 3.16 0.60
CA PHE A 114 -14.32 4.57 0.62
C PHE A 114 -15.83 4.74 0.66
N GLY A 115 -16.29 5.76 1.38
CA GLY A 115 -17.73 6.03 1.53
C GLY A 115 -18.37 6.68 0.31
N THR A 116 -17.56 7.31 -0.57
CA THR A 116 -18.04 7.96 -1.79
C THR A 116 -17.20 7.56 -2.99
N TYR A 117 -17.81 7.64 -4.17
CA TYR A 117 -17.12 7.38 -5.44
C TYR A 117 -15.96 8.36 -5.66
N GLU A 118 -16.17 9.62 -5.35
CA GLU A 118 -15.18 10.68 -5.52
C GLU A 118 -13.91 10.43 -4.70
N GLU A 119 -14.07 9.98 -3.46
CA GLU A 119 -12.93 9.63 -2.60
C GLU A 119 -12.13 8.45 -3.16
N ALA A 120 -12.84 7.42 -3.64
CA ALA A 120 -12.21 6.25 -4.25
C ALA A 120 -11.46 6.63 -5.53
N LYS A 121 -12.07 7.45 -6.37
CA LYS A 121 -11.47 7.94 -7.62
C LYS A 121 -10.21 8.78 -7.35
N GLU A 122 -10.27 9.68 -6.37
CA GLU A 122 -9.15 10.51 -5.97
C GLU A 122 -7.98 9.65 -5.48
N PHE A 123 -8.25 8.64 -4.69
CA PHE A 123 -7.24 7.70 -4.22
C PHE A 123 -6.55 6.99 -5.41
N CYS A 124 -7.32 6.51 -6.38
CA CYS A 124 -6.79 5.83 -7.56
C CYS A 124 -5.91 6.76 -8.42
N GLU A 125 -6.24 8.04 -8.48
CA GLU A 125 -5.48 9.04 -9.24
C GLU A 125 -4.17 9.45 -8.56
N LYS A 126 -4.16 9.53 -7.23
CA LYS A 126 -3.01 9.99 -6.45
C LYS A 126 -2.01 8.90 -6.06
N TYR A 127 -2.48 7.68 -5.89
CA TYR A 127 -1.67 6.61 -5.30
C TYR A 127 -1.49 5.43 -6.23
N ILE A 128 -0.40 4.71 -6.03
CA ILE A 128 -0.15 3.41 -6.63
C ILE A 128 0.29 2.44 -5.52
N SER A 129 0.10 1.15 -5.74
CA SER A 129 0.68 0.11 -4.92
C SER A 129 2.09 -0.20 -5.41
N SER A 130 3.00 -0.54 -4.52
CA SER A 130 4.36 -0.89 -4.90
C SER A 130 4.80 -2.18 -4.21
N ASP A 131 5.51 -3.03 -4.94
CA ASP A 131 6.13 -4.24 -4.40
C ASP A 131 7.23 -3.92 -3.39
N TYR A 132 7.89 -2.75 -3.53
CA TYR A 132 8.92 -2.28 -2.61
C TYR A 132 8.38 -1.95 -1.22
N TYR A 133 7.17 -1.39 -1.16
CA TYR A 133 6.55 -0.92 0.08
C TYR A 133 5.53 -1.90 0.67
N ASP A 134 5.53 -3.16 0.25
CA ASP A 134 4.70 -4.23 0.78
C ASP A 134 3.20 -3.83 0.89
N GLU A 135 2.59 -3.58 -0.25
CA GLU A 135 1.18 -3.18 -0.41
C GLU A 135 0.81 -1.78 0.11
N LYS A 136 1.78 -1.02 0.60
CA LYS A 136 1.52 0.33 1.04
C LYS A 136 1.26 1.25 -0.16
N ALA A 137 0.25 2.11 -0.04
CA ALA A 137 -0.04 3.13 -1.05
C ALA A 137 1.04 4.22 -1.04
N ILE A 138 1.57 4.55 -2.21
CA ILE A 138 2.58 5.60 -2.38
C ILE A 138 2.06 6.65 -3.37
N LEU A 139 2.51 7.89 -3.20
CA LEU A 139 2.13 8.99 -4.08
C LEU A 139 2.78 8.85 -5.46
N ARG A 140 1.97 8.90 -6.52
CA ARG A 140 2.46 8.79 -7.89
C ARG A 140 3.48 9.86 -8.25
N GLU A 141 3.29 11.07 -7.76
CA GLU A 141 4.16 12.22 -8.04
C GLU A 141 5.59 12.03 -7.55
N GLU A 142 5.77 11.34 -6.42
CA GLU A 142 7.08 11.14 -5.81
C GLU A 142 7.97 10.17 -6.60
N TYR A 143 7.38 9.32 -7.44
CA TYR A 143 8.10 8.24 -8.11
C TYR A 143 8.07 8.32 -9.63
N ASN A 144 7.66 9.47 -10.18
CA ASN A 144 7.64 9.73 -11.62
C ASN A 144 6.98 8.61 -12.44
N VAL A 145 5.84 8.12 -11.94
CA VAL A 145 5.09 7.07 -12.62
C VAL A 145 4.46 7.64 -13.89
N GLU A 146 4.64 6.96 -15.01
CA GLU A 146 4.03 7.38 -16.27
C GLU A 146 2.51 7.43 -16.15
N LYS A 147 1.93 8.53 -16.63
CA LYS A 147 0.48 8.67 -16.71
C LYS A 147 -0.03 7.78 -17.82
N SER A 148 -0.88 6.85 -17.47
CA SER A 148 -1.56 5.98 -18.43
C SER A 148 -2.90 6.56 -18.84
#